data_6d54d6e1fe76b009f68d6d026eca9c6f
#
_entry.id   6d54d6e1fe76b009f68d6d026eca9c6f
#
_cell.length_a   1.000
_cell.length_b   1.000
_cell.length_c   1.000
_cell.angle_alpha   90.00
_cell.angle_beta   90.00
_cell.angle_gamma   90.00
#
_symmetry.space_group_name_H-M   'P 1'
#
loop_
_entity.id
_entity.type
_entity.pdbx_description
1 polymer ?
#
loop_
_entity_poly.entity_id
_entity_poly.type
_entity_poly.pdbx_seq_one_letter_code
_entity_poly.pdbx_strand_id
1 'polypeptide(L)'
;MKYDVILSDIAQDDLRYFKRNAPNCYKKALRLLAELLTHPETGTGKPERLRYNLAGYWSRRINEEHRMIYRINGEQIEVHVMSMRYHYVKV
;
A
#
# COMPACT_ATOMS: atom_id res chain seq x y z
N MET A 1 16.22 -9.71 -2.77
CA MET A 1 16.01 -9.52 -1.33
C MET A 1 14.52 -9.50 -1.05
N LYS A 2 14.09 -10.12 0.02
CA LYS A 2 12.67 -10.22 0.34
C LYS A 2 12.35 -9.41 1.59
N TYR A 3 11.35 -8.55 1.48
CA TYR A 3 10.90 -7.69 2.57
C TYR A 3 9.79 -8.38 3.38
N ASP A 4 9.70 -8.06 4.65
CA ASP A 4 8.52 -8.40 5.45
C ASP A 4 7.49 -7.31 5.25
N VAL A 5 6.26 -7.69 4.92
CA VAL A 5 5.17 -6.74 4.72
C VAL A 5 4.27 -6.75 5.95
N ILE A 6 4.19 -5.60 6.60
CA ILE A 6 3.47 -5.45 7.87
C ILE A 6 2.30 -4.51 7.64
N LEU A 7 1.09 -4.96 7.95
CA LEU A 7 -0.13 -4.16 7.80
C LEU A 7 -0.51 -3.53 9.13
N SER A 8 -0.75 -2.21 9.10
CA SER A 8 -1.34 -1.52 10.26
C SER A 8 -2.75 -2.05 10.53
N ASP A 9 -3.30 -1.73 11.68
CA ASP A 9 -4.69 -2.10 12.00
C ASP A 9 -5.66 -1.50 10.98
N ILE A 10 -5.42 -0.26 10.58
CA ILE A 10 -6.24 0.40 9.54
C ILE A 10 -6.15 -0.35 8.23
N ALA A 11 -4.94 -0.72 7.80
CA ALA A 11 -4.76 -1.46 6.55
C ALA A 11 -5.43 -2.83 6.59
N GLN A 12 -5.38 -3.50 7.73
CA GLN A 12 -6.08 -4.78 7.89
C GLN A 12 -7.59 -4.62 7.77
N ASP A 13 -8.14 -3.59 8.40
CA ASP A 13 -9.57 -3.29 8.31
C ASP A 13 -9.97 -2.92 6.87
N ASP A 14 -9.13 -2.14 6.20
CA ASP A 14 -9.37 -1.77 4.80
C ASP A 14 -9.40 -3.00 3.90
N LEU A 15 -8.49 -3.93 4.12
CA LEU A 15 -8.44 -5.16 3.34
C LEU A 15 -9.68 -6.02 3.57
N ARG A 16 -10.15 -6.11 4.83
CA ARG A 16 -11.39 -6.82 5.15
C ARG A 16 -12.59 -6.16 4.48
N TYR A 17 -12.62 -4.84 4.46
CA TYR A 17 -13.67 -4.09 3.77
C TYR A 17 -13.72 -4.42 2.28
N PHE A 18 -12.57 -4.43 1.62
CA PHE A 18 -12.49 -4.79 0.20
C PHE A 18 -12.97 -6.22 -0.04
N LYS A 19 -12.55 -7.15 0.80
CA LYS A 19 -12.95 -8.55 0.65
C LYS A 19 -14.48 -8.68 0.69
N ARG A 20 -15.12 -7.91 1.55
CA ARG A 20 -16.56 -7.98 1.77
C ARG A 20 -17.37 -7.18 0.74
N ASN A 21 -16.86 -6.02 0.32
CA ASN A 21 -17.65 -5.05 -0.44
C ASN A 21 -17.12 -4.71 -1.82
N ALA A 22 -15.86 -5.01 -2.11
CA ALA A 22 -15.21 -4.61 -3.36
C ALA A 22 -14.21 -5.68 -3.82
N PRO A 23 -14.71 -6.81 -4.35
CA PRO A 23 -13.85 -7.96 -4.68
C PRO A 23 -12.71 -7.63 -5.63
N ASN A 24 -12.92 -6.72 -6.60
CA ASN A 24 -11.87 -6.35 -7.53
C ASN A 24 -10.76 -5.56 -6.83
N CYS A 25 -11.12 -4.70 -5.88
CA CYS A 25 -10.13 -4.00 -5.06
C CYS A 25 -9.37 -4.96 -4.18
N TYR A 26 -10.06 -5.95 -3.64
CA TYR A 26 -9.43 -6.98 -2.82
C TYR A 26 -8.37 -7.75 -3.61
N LYS A 27 -8.72 -8.22 -4.80
CA LYS A 27 -7.77 -8.93 -5.67
C LYS A 27 -6.57 -8.06 -6.02
N LYS A 28 -6.81 -6.81 -6.36
CA LYS A 28 -5.73 -5.88 -6.70
C LYS A 28 -4.84 -5.61 -5.49
N ALA A 29 -5.43 -5.41 -4.32
CA ALA A 29 -4.67 -5.18 -3.09
C ALA A 29 -3.77 -6.38 -2.77
N LEU A 30 -4.29 -7.60 -2.88
CA LEU A 30 -3.47 -8.80 -2.65
C LEU A 30 -2.29 -8.88 -3.62
N ARG A 31 -2.53 -8.53 -4.88
CA ARG A 31 -1.46 -8.51 -5.89
C ARG A 31 -0.39 -7.49 -5.53
N LEU A 32 -0.80 -6.30 -5.12
CA LEU A 32 0.13 -5.26 -4.72
C LEU A 32 0.94 -5.66 -3.48
N LEU A 33 0.29 -6.27 -2.49
CA LEU A 33 0.97 -6.76 -1.29
C LEU A 33 2.02 -7.81 -1.65
N ALA A 34 1.70 -8.71 -2.58
CA ALA A 34 2.66 -9.72 -3.04
C ALA A 34 3.89 -9.06 -3.69
N GLU A 35 3.68 -8.03 -4.49
CA GLU A 35 4.78 -7.31 -5.13
C GLU A 35 5.68 -6.59 -4.12
N LEU A 36 5.10 -6.07 -3.03
CA LEU A 36 5.88 -5.39 -2.00
C LEU A 36 6.91 -6.29 -1.34
N LEU A 37 6.70 -7.60 -1.35
CA LEU A 37 7.65 -8.55 -0.78
C LEU A 37 9.03 -8.48 -1.46
N THR A 38 9.07 -8.13 -2.72
CA THR A 38 10.31 -8.11 -3.50
C THR A 38 10.59 -6.79 -4.20
N HIS A 39 9.57 -6.02 -4.54
CA HIS A 39 9.69 -4.81 -5.35
C HIS A 39 8.88 -3.64 -4.75
N PRO A 40 9.29 -3.11 -3.58
CA PRO A 40 8.49 -2.04 -2.96
C PRO A 40 8.55 -0.70 -3.70
N GLU A 41 9.50 -0.50 -4.61
CA GLU A 41 9.65 0.77 -5.33
C GLU A 41 9.21 0.70 -6.79
N THR A 42 8.94 -0.48 -7.31
CA THR A 42 8.57 -0.68 -8.72
C THR A 42 7.41 -1.66 -8.85
N GLY A 43 6.76 -1.66 -10.02
CA GLY A 43 5.75 -2.65 -10.33
C GLY A 43 4.37 -2.05 -10.60
N THR A 44 3.35 -2.83 -10.31
CA THR A 44 1.95 -2.51 -10.61
C THR A 44 1.43 -1.38 -9.74
N GLY A 45 0.49 -0.59 -10.27
CA GLY A 45 -0.19 0.45 -9.51
C GLY A 45 0.54 1.78 -9.48
N LYS A 46 1.51 1.97 -10.35
CA LYS A 46 2.28 3.21 -10.46
C LYS A 46 2.83 3.66 -9.10
N PRO A 47 3.76 2.88 -8.51
CA PRO A 47 4.35 3.28 -7.23
C PRO A 47 5.04 4.63 -7.36
N GLU A 48 4.74 5.53 -6.43
CA GLU A 48 5.36 6.86 -6.42
C GLU A 48 5.60 7.34 -5.00
N ARG A 49 6.63 8.15 -4.85
CA ARG A 49 6.94 8.80 -3.59
C ARG A 49 6.01 9.96 -3.36
N LEU A 50 5.54 10.09 -2.14
CA LEU A 50 4.70 11.21 -1.73
C LEU A 50 5.57 12.37 -1.24
N ARG A 51 4.95 13.56 -1.14
CA ARG A 51 5.67 14.81 -0.84
C ARG A 51 5.06 15.50 0.38
N TYR A 52 5.73 16.57 0.79
CA TYR A 52 5.31 17.46 1.88
C TYR A 52 5.18 16.68 3.18
N ASN A 53 4.08 16.81 3.89
CA ASN A 53 3.88 16.12 5.17
C ASN A 53 3.79 14.60 5.07
N LEU A 54 3.71 14.07 3.83
CA LEU A 54 3.75 12.62 3.60
C LEU A 54 5.08 12.16 3.00
N ALA A 55 6.10 13.02 3.05
CA ALA A 55 7.45 12.63 2.62
C ALA A 55 7.92 11.40 3.40
N GLY A 56 8.52 10.45 2.69
CA GLY A 56 8.93 9.17 3.27
C GLY A 56 7.93 8.07 3.05
N TYR A 57 6.74 8.40 2.56
CA TYR A 57 5.72 7.41 2.22
C TYR A 57 5.63 7.24 0.71
N TRP A 58 5.05 6.12 0.32
CA TRP A 58 4.79 5.76 -1.06
C TRP A 58 3.33 5.46 -1.25
N SER A 59 2.84 5.53 -2.49
CA SER A 59 1.50 5.10 -2.83
C SER A 59 1.50 4.20 -4.05
N ARG A 60 0.54 3.30 -4.12
CA ARG A 60 0.20 2.53 -5.31
C ARG A 60 -1.30 2.60 -5.53
N ARG A 61 -1.68 2.69 -6.79
CA ARG A 61 -3.10 2.74 -7.15
C ARG A 61 -3.73 1.35 -7.04
N ILE A 62 -4.83 1.26 -6.30
CA ILE A 62 -5.67 0.08 -6.30
C ILE A 62 -6.71 0.25 -7.41
N ASN A 63 -7.37 1.42 -7.44
CA ASN A 63 -8.24 1.87 -8.53
C ASN A 63 -8.24 3.40 -8.54
N GLU A 64 -9.20 4.04 -9.20
CA GLU A 64 -9.24 5.50 -9.26
C GLU A 64 -9.53 6.13 -7.91
N GLU A 65 -10.26 5.44 -7.06
CA GLU A 65 -10.68 5.95 -5.75
C GLU A 65 -9.70 5.62 -4.63
N HIS A 66 -9.04 4.47 -4.70
CA HIS A 66 -8.28 3.93 -3.57
C HIS A 66 -6.79 3.85 -3.85
N ARG A 67 -5.99 4.15 -2.83
CA ARG A 67 -4.53 4.06 -2.87
C ARG A 67 -4.03 3.28 -1.68
N MET A 68 -3.04 2.44 -1.93
CA MET A 68 -2.29 1.78 -0.86
C MET A 68 -1.15 2.71 -0.46
N ILE A 69 -1.13 3.11 0.80
CA ILE A 69 -0.08 3.98 1.35
C ILE A 69 0.86 3.15 2.20
N TYR A 70 2.16 3.26 1.94
CA TYR A 70 3.13 2.46 2.66
C TYR A 70 4.45 3.21 2.79
N ARG A 71 5.31 2.72 3.67
CA ARG A 71 6.68 3.19 3.78
C ARG A 71 7.64 2.01 3.85
N ILE A 72 8.87 2.25 3.41
CA ILE A 72 9.89 1.23 3.34
C ILE A 72 10.92 1.51 4.43
N ASN A 73 11.18 0.53 5.28
CA ASN A 73 12.27 0.58 6.25
C ASN A 73 13.39 -0.33 5.74
N GLY A 74 14.37 0.27 5.06
CA GLY A 74 15.45 -0.47 4.43
C GLY A 74 16.39 -1.14 5.43
N GLU A 75 16.56 -0.56 6.61
CA GLU A 75 17.42 -1.13 7.64
C GLU A 75 16.87 -2.43 8.21
N GLN A 76 15.57 -2.50 8.40
CA GLN A 76 14.90 -3.68 8.94
C GLN A 76 14.34 -4.57 7.84
N ILE A 77 14.46 -4.15 6.59
CA ILE A 77 13.93 -4.89 5.43
C ILE A 77 12.44 -5.14 5.61
N GLU A 78 11.71 -4.08 5.95
CA GLU A 78 10.26 -4.11 6.20
C GLU A 78 9.54 -3.09 5.34
N VAL A 79 8.32 -3.45 4.91
CA VAL A 79 7.40 -2.51 4.28
C VAL A 79 6.17 -2.41 5.19
N HIS A 80 5.89 -1.22 5.66
CA HIS A 80 4.75 -0.96 6.53
C HIS A 80 3.61 -0.36 5.72
N VAL A 81 2.52 -1.12 5.58
CA VAL A 81 1.33 -0.66 4.86
C VAL A 81 0.41 0.04 5.84
N MET A 82 0.18 1.32 5.62
CA MET A 82 -0.53 2.18 6.56
C MET A 82 -2.03 2.20 6.32
N SER A 83 -2.45 2.20 5.05
CA SER A 83 -3.87 2.24 4.68
C SER A 83 -4.04 1.77 3.24
N MET A 84 -5.30 1.46 2.86
CA MET A 84 -5.60 1.01 1.50
C MET A 84 -6.84 1.67 0.91
N ARG A 85 -7.68 2.32 1.73
CA ARG A 85 -8.90 2.95 1.25
C ARG A 85 -8.71 4.42 1.02
N TYR A 86 -9.38 4.92 -0.03
CA TYR A 86 -9.39 6.32 -0.42
C TYR A 86 -8.01 6.84 -0.83
N HIS A 87 -7.95 8.10 -1.17
CA HIS A 87 -6.70 8.78 -1.45
C HIS A 87 -6.11 9.30 -0.14
N TYR A 88 -4.80 9.48 -0.12
CA TYR A 88 -4.16 10.19 0.97
C TYR A 88 -4.65 11.64 0.97
N VAL A 89 -4.72 12.24 2.14
CA VAL A 89 -5.16 13.63 2.28
C VAL A 89 -4.02 14.55 1.84
N LYS A 90 -4.30 15.42 0.89
CA LYS A 90 -3.38 16.49 0.53
C LYS A 90 -3.59 17.65 1.48
N VAL A 91 -2.53 18.10 2.04
CA VAL A 91 -2.57 19.23 2.95
C VAL A 91 -1.76 20.38 2.37
#